data_e3423c34e9816e578064db8e04dee3f1
#
_entry.id   e3423c34e9816e578064db8e04dee3f1
#
_cell.length_a   1.000
_cell.length_b   1.000
_cell.length_c   1.000
_cell.angle_alpha   90.00
_cell.angle_beta   90.00
_cell.angle_gamma   90.00
#
_symmetry.space_group_name_H-M   'P 1'
#
loop_
_entity.id
_entity.type
_entity.pdbx_description
1 polymer ?
#
loop_
_entity_poly.entity_id
_entity_poly.type
_entity_poly.pdbx_seq_one_letter_code
_entity_poly.pdbx_strand_id
1 'polypeptide(L)'
;VPAGRSQVPPGTELYIKPMFYCADGFLLPDADKTQFVLHVFKVPMPGDQGFSACFSSFARSWPNMAPTDAKASCLYPNGQRAIREAAEKGFDNAIMLDGDGNIAEFATSNLWIAKDGVVSTPADNGTFLNGITRRRVLALLKADGVDVRERSLTRADVEAADEVFSSGNYGKVVHVNRVEDRALEYGPMARRAHKLYMDYAESTGKK
;
A
#
# COMPACT_ATOMS: atom_id res chain seq x y z
N VAL A 1 15.03 -12.37 -23.72
CA VAL A 1 14.26 -13.33 -24.53
C VAL A 1 12.84 -12.78 -24.62
N PRO A 2 12.29 -12.45 -25.79
CA PRO A 2 10.89 -12.07 -25.89
C PRO A 2 10.06 -13.31 -25.55
N ALA A 3 9.40 -13.32 -24.39
CA ALA A 3 8.40 -14.32 -24.08
C ALA A 3 7.26 -14.13 -25.07
N GLY A 4 7.14 -15.03 -26.06
CA GLY A 4 6.05 -15.01 -27.00
C GLY A 4 4.71 -15.07 -26.23
N ARG A 5 3.69 -14.39 -26.73
CA ARG A 5 2.31 -14.41 -26.17
C ARG A 5 1.77 -15.82 -25.93
N SER A 6 2.30 -16.82 -26.64
CA SER A 6 1.95 -18.24 -26.52
C SER A 6 2.41 -18.93 -25.22
N GLN A 7 3.21 -18.27 -24.37
CA GLN A 7 3.76 -18.86 -23.15
C GLN A 7 2.99 -18.48 -21.87
N VAL A 8 2.01 -17.60 -21.95
CA VAL A 8 1.19 -17.18 -20.81
C VAL A 8 -0.24 -17.65 -21.02
N PRO A 9 -0.71 -18.68 -20.29
CA PRO A 9 -2.08 -19.15 -20.40
C PRO A 9 -3.10 -18.04 -20.12
N PRO A 10 -4.26 -18.04 -20.82
CA PRO A 10 -5.36 -17.13 -20.47
C PRO A 10 -5.75 -17.25 -19.00
N GLY A 11 -6.10 -16.13 -18.37
CA GLY A 11 -6.45 -16.08 -16.94
C GLY A 11 -5.25 -16.08 -15.97
N THR A 12 -4.01 -16.09 -16.49
CA THR A 12 -2.83 -15.98 -15.64
C THR A 12 -2.72 -14.56 -15.05
N GLU A 13 -2.66 -14.46 -13.73
CA GLU A 13 -2.42 -13.21 -13.02
C GLU A 13 -0.94 -12.84 -13.09
N LEU A 14 -0.67 -11.66 -13.62
CA LEU A 14 0.67 -11.14 -13.82
C LEU A 14 0.91 -9.88 -13.01
N TYR A 15 2.06 -9.84 -12.33
CA TYR A 15 2.59 -8.63 -11.75
C TYR A 15 3.54 -7.96 -12.77
N ILE A 16 3.23 -6.73 -13.13
CA ILE A 16 4.01 -5.92 -14.07
C ILE A 16 4.73 -4.83 -13.27
N LYS A 17 6.06 -4.90 -13.23
CA LYS A 17 6.91 -3.99 -12.46
C LYS A 17 7.81 -3.19 -13.40
N PRO A 18 7.45 -1.96 -13.76
CA PRO A 18 8.37 -1.04 -14.43
C PRO A 18 9.42 -0.55 -13.45
N MET A 19 10.68 -0.52 -13.88
CA MET A 19 11.81 -0.04 -13.09
C MET A 19 12.70 0.83 -13.93
N PHE A 20 13.19 1.92 -13.32
CA PHE A 20 14.25 2.76 -13.87
C PHE A 20 15.46 2.65 -12.96
N TYR A 21 16.64 2.58 -13.57
CA TYR A 21 17.91 2.62 -12.85
C TYR A 21 18.95 3.36 -13.67
N CYS A 22 19.90 3.98 -12.99
CA CYS A 22 21.05 4.58 -13.66
C CYS A 22 22.13 3.53 -13.89
N ALA A 23 22.65 3.44 -15.13
CA ALA A 23 23.66 2.47 -15.50
C ALA A 23 25.09 3.00 -15.37
N ASP A 24 25.26 4.29 -15.14
CA ASP A 24 26.58 4.94 -15.06
C ASP A 24 26.57 6.09 -14.03
N GLY A 25 27.78 6.49 -13.60
CA GLY A 25 27.97 7.46 -12.54
C GLY A 25 28.45 6.83 -11.22
N PHE A 26 29.53 7.36 -10.64
CA PHE A 26 30.14 6.80 -9.42
C PHE A 26 29.43 7.28 -8.15
N LEU A 27 29.40 8.60 -7.91
CA LEU A 27 28.73 9.20 -6.75
C LEU A 27 27.41 9.85 -7.16
N LEU A 28 27.36 10.46 -8.33
CA LEU A 28 26.17 11.06 -8.90
C LEU A 28 25.73 10.24 -10.11
N PRO A 29 24.45 9.82 -10.15
CA PRO A 29 23.92 9.13 -11.31
C PRO A 29 23.95 10.06 -12.55
N ASP A 30 24.36 9.50 -13.68
CA ASP A 30 24.22 10.19 -14.98
C ASP A 30 22.80 9.97 -15.48
N ALA A 31 21.97 11.00 -15.42
CA ALA A 31 20.56 10.94 -15.82
C ALA A 31 20.37 10.50 -17.29
N ASP A 32 21.32 10.86 -18.19
CA ASP A 32 21.27 10.48 -19.60
C ASP A 32 21.55 8.99 -19.83
N LYS A 33 22.06 8.30 -18.81
CA LYS A 33 22.30 6.85 -18.80
C LYS A 33 21.21 6.05 -18.08
N THR A 34 20.05 6.66 -17.84
CA THR A 34 18.90 5.97 -17.25
C THR A 34 18.42 4.84 -18.17
N GLN A 35 18.30 3.65 -17.59
CA GLN A 35 17.80 2.46 -18.24
C GLN A 35 16.41 2.11 -17.73
N PHE A 36 15.61 1.47 -18.58
CA PHE A 36 14.29 0.96 -18.25
C PHE A 36 14.24 -0.56 -18.31
N VAL A 37 13.66 -1.18 -17.28
CA VAL A 37 13.37 -2.62 -17.25
C VAL A 37 11.92 -2.84 -16.91
N LEU A 38 11.26 -3.67 -17.69
CA LEU A 38 9.91 -4.18 -17.39
C LEU A 38 10.04 -5.63 -16.89
N HIS A 39 9.85 -5.81 -15.59
CA HIS A 39 9.84 -7.13 -14.98
C HIS A 39 8.42 -7.64 -14.90
N VAL A 40 8.14 -8.80 -15.51
CA VAL A 40 6.82 -9.43 -15.54
C VAL A 40 6.94 -10.85 -14.97
N PHE A 41 6.12 -11.16 -13.97
CA PHE A 41 6.13 -12.47 -13.32
C PHE A 41 4.74 -12.84 -12.80
N LYS A 42 4.52 -14.14 -12.57
CA LYS A 42 3.26 -14.67 -12.05
C LYS A 42 3.17 -14.39 -10.56
N VAL A 43 2.11 -13.74 -10.13
CA VAL A 43 1.76 -13.56 -8.71
C VAL A 43 0.25 -13.62 -8.59
N PRO A 44 -0.30 -14.59 -7.85
CA PRO A 44 -1.74 -14.62 -7.61
C PRO A 44 -2.18 -13.41 -6.77
N MET A 45 -3.38 -12.92 -7.06
CA MET A 45 -4.01 -11.91 -6.19
C MET A 45 -4.22 -12.51 -4.80
N PRO A 46 -4.05 -11.71 -3.70
CA PRO A 46 -4.37 -12.20 -2.38
C PRO A 46 -5.86 -12.56 -2.28
N GLY A 47 -6.13 -13.65 -1.56
CA GLY A 47 -7.50 -14.05 -1.23
C GLY A 47 -8.11 -13.19 -0.10
N ASP A 48 -9.32 -13.59 0.33
CA ASP A 48 -10.11 -12.85 1.32
C ASP A 48 -9.72 -13.12 2.79
N GLN A 49 -8.58 -13.77 3.06
CA GLN A 49 -8.13 -14.05 4.44
C GLN A 49 -7.62 -12.81 5.18
N GLY A 50 -7.34 -11.72 4.47
CA GLY A 50 -6.73 -10.54 5.06
C GLY A 50 -5.29 -10.76 5.50
N PHE A 51 -4.78 -9.85 6.33
CA PHE A 51 -3.45 -9.95 6.93
C PHE A 51 -3.43 -9.35 8.35
N SER A 52 -2.46 -9.76 9.15
CA SER A 52 -2.22 -9.23 10.48
C SER A 52 -1.15 -8.13 10.47
N ALA A 53 -1.26 -7.15 11.39
CA ALA A 53 -0.30 -6.06 11.49
C ALA A 53 -0.01 -5.67 12.94
N CYS A 54 1.22 -5.23 13.20
CA CYS A 54 1.61 -4.60 14.46
C CYS A 54 2.24 -3.24 14.22
N PHE A 55 2.36 -2.42 15.26
CA PHE A 55 3.10 -1.16 15.16
C PHE A 55 4.60 -1.42 15.15
N SER A 56 5.28 -0.77 14.20
CA SER A 56 6.73 -0.86 14.07
C SER A 56 7.43 0.15 14.97
N SER A 57 8.62 -0.21 15.43
CA SER A 57 9.56 0.72 16.05
C SER A 57 10.29 1.61 15.03
N PHE A 58 10.19 1.28 13.73
CA PHE A 58 10.81 2.04 12.64
C PHE A 58 9.82 3.04 12.06
N ALA A 59 10.21 4.33 12.00
CA ALA A 59 9.40 5.40 11.42
C ALA A 59 9.67 5.56 9.92
N ARG A 60 8.74 6.20 9.21
CA ARG A 60 8.93 6.66 7.83
C ARG A 60 9.88 7.85 7.80
N SER A 61 10.65 7.98 6.72
CA SER A 61 11.54 9.12 6.50
C SER A 61 10.74 10.40 6.23
N TRP A 62 11.31 11.53 6.63
CA TRP A 62 10.84 12.84 6.21
C TRP A 62 11.29 13.19 4.78
N PRO A 63 10.59 14.10 4.07
CA PRO A 63 10.97 14.53 2.73
C PRO A 63 12.39 15.10 2.60
N ASN A 64 12.92 15.68 3.67
CA ASN A 64 14.30 16.18 3.72
C ASN A 64 15.35 15.10 4.01
N MET A 65 14.94 13.86 4.28
CA MET A 65 15.83 12.71 4.53
C MET A 65 15.91 11.77 3.34
N ALA A 66 14.84 11.67 2.55
CA ALA A 66 14.75 10.75 1.41
C ALA A 66 13.64 11.21 0.44
N PRO A 67 13.68 10.79 -0.84
CA PRO A 67 12.65 11.15 -1.84
C PRO A 67 11.34 10.37 -1.60
N THR A 68 10.57 10.76 -0.59
CA THR A 68 9.35 10.08 -0.13
C THR A 68 8.17 10.23 -1.09
N ASP A 69 8.21 11.20 -1.99
CA ASP A 69 7.26 11.44 -3.08
C ASP A 69 7.44 10.48 -4.27
N ALA A 70 8.55 9.74 -4.30
CA ALA A 70 8.86 8.77 -5.32
C ALA A 70 8.89 7.34 -4.76
N LYS A 71 8.62 6.34 -5.63
CA LYS A 71 8.80 4.92 -5.29
C LYS A 71 10.27 4.53 -5.40
N ALA A 72 11.12 5.24 -4.66
CA ALA A 72 12.56 5.11 -4.70
C ALA A 72 13.06 3.87 -3.94
N SER A 73 14.07 3.20 -4.48
CA SER A 73 14.64 1.98 -3.90
C SER A 73 15.30 2.21 -2.53
N CYS A 74 15.80 3.41 -2.27
CA CYS A 74 16.42 3.77 -0.98
C CYS A 74 15.44 3.78 0.20
N LEU A 75 14.12 3.81 -0.04
CA LEU A 75 13.09 3.74 1.00
C LEU A 75 12.77 2.30 1.45
N TYR A 76 13.08 1.30 0.63
CA TYR A 76 12.74 -0.10 0.92
C TYR A 76 13.50 -0.71 2.10
N PRO A 77 14.80 -0.44 2.33
CA PRO A 77 15.52 -1.03 3.46
C PRO A 77 14.84 -0.77 4.81
N ASN A 78 14.30 0.44 5.03
CA ASN A 78 13.61 0.77 6.27
C ASN A 78 12.26 0.04 6.40
N GLY A 79 11.47 -0.02 5.31
CA GLY A 79 10.25 -0.82 5.27
C GLY A 79 10.51 -2.32 5.48
N GLN A 80 11.60 -2.86 4.94
CA GLN A 80 12.00 -4.26 5.15
C GLN A 80 12.40 -4.56 6.60
N ARG A 81 13.02 -3.60 7.30
CA ARG A 81 13.29 -3.72 8.75
C ARG A 81 11.99 -3.81 9.54
N ALA A 82 11.02 -2.95 9.22
CA ALA A 82 9.70 -2.98 9.84
C ALA A 82 8.96 -4.30 9.60
N ILE A 83 9.00 -4.84 8.38
CA ILE A 83 8.40 -6.16 8.06
C ILE A 83 9.09 -7.28 8.82
N ARG A 84 10.42 -7.26 8.92
CA ARG A 84 11.18 -8.27 9.69
C ARG A 84 10.78 -8.22 11.16
N GLU A 85 10.73 -7.04 11.75
CA GLU A 85 10.27 -6.84 13.14
C GLU A 85 8.87 -7.41 13.34
N ALA A 86 7.94 -7.14 12.41
CA ALA A 86 6.59 -7.67 12.45
C ALA A 86 6.57 -9.21 12.34
N ALA A 87 7.35 -9.78 11.42
CA ALA A 87 7.45 -11.24 11.24
C ALA A 87 8.01 -11.95 12.48
N GLU A 88 9.02 -11.37 13.15
CA GLU A 88 9.57 -11.88 14.41
C GLU A 88 8.55 -11.87 15.55
N LYS A 89 7.54 -10.99 15.48
CA LYS A 89 6.39 -10.92 16.42
C LYS A 89 5.18 -11.74 15.95
N GLY A 90 5.25 -12.45 14.82
CA GLY A 90 4.17 -13.27 14.27
C GLY A 90 3.07 -12.48 13.54
N PHE A 91 3.45 -11.36 12.89
CA PHE A 91 2.56 -10.54 12.06
C PHE A 91 3.02 -10.52 10.60
N ASP A 92 2.08 -10.31 9.68
CA ASP A 92 2.32 -10.29 8.25
C ASP A 92 2.87 -8.94 7.75
N ASN A 93 2.55 -7.84 8.45
CA ASN A 93 2.93 -6.49 8.04
C ASN A 93 3.11 -5.56 9.26
N ALA A 94 3.67 -4.39 9.00
CA ALA A 94 3.94 -3.38 10.02
C ALA A 94 3.17 -2.08 9.72
N ILE A 95 2.60 -1.46 10.74
CA ILE A 95 2.10 -0.10 10.71
C ILE A 95 3.26 0.82 11.08
N MET A 96 3.63 1.71 10.16
CA MET A 96 4.72 2.66 10.36
C MET A 96 4.19 4.04 10.71
N LEU A 97 4.85 4.69 11.65
CA LEU A 97 4.57 6.06 12.05
C LEU A 97 5.49 7.04 11.29
N ASP A 98 5.12 8.30 11.27
CA ASP A 98 6.02 9.40 10.91
C ASP A 98 6.90 9.81 12.11
N GLY A 99 7.76 10.80 11.92
CA GLY A 99 8.65 11.25 12.98
C GLY A 99 7.95 12.02 14.12
N ASP A 100 6.69 12.42 13.93
CA ASP A 100 5.85 13.07 14.95
C ASP A 100 4.98 12.05 15.71
N GLY A 101 5.06 10.76 15.35
CA GLY A 101 4.29 9.70 15.99
C GLY A 101 2.88 9.51 15.44
N ASN A 102 2.53 10.16 14.33
CA ASN A 102 1.27 9.90 13.63
C ASN A 102 1.40 8.68 12.73
N ILE A 103 0.28 8.05 12.43
CA ILE A 103 0.20 6.97 11.45
C ILE A 103 0.57 7.51 10.06
N ALA A 104 1.52 6.87 9.41
CA ALA A 104 1.89 7.15 8.02
C ALA A 104 1.22 6.15 7.07
N GLU A 105 1.66 4.90 7.08
CA GLU A 105 1.13 3.84 6.21
C GLU A 105 1.57 2.46 6.75
N PHE A 106 1.15 1.38 6.09
CA PHE A 106 1.82 0.08 6.26
C PHE A 106 3.20 0.09 5.59
N ALA A 107 4.07 -0.82 5.96
CA ALA A 107 5.39 -0.93 5.34
C ALA A 107 5.33 -1.16 3.81
N THR A 108 4.24 -1.70 3.28
CA THR A 108 4.07 -2.07 1.86
C THR A 108 2.92 -1.40 1.13
N SER A 109 2.02 -0.69 1.84
CA SER A 109 0.77 -0.16 1.28
C SER A 109 0.20 0.98 2.13
N ASN A 110 -0.71 1.77 1.56
CA ASN A 110 -1.39 2.82 2.32
C ASN A 110 -2.41 2.24 3.31
N LEU A 111 -2.65 2.96 4.41
CA LEU A 111 -3.51 2.55 5.52
C LEU A 111 -4.83 3.33 5.51
N TRP A 112 -5.90 2.62 5.89
CA TRP A 112 -7.25 3.12 6.08
C TRP A 112 -7.85 2.56 7.36
N ILE A 113 -8.69 3.35 8.00
CA ILE A 113 -9.55 2.91 9.10
C ILE A 113 -11.00 3.26 8.80
N ALA A 114 -11.93 2.49 9.35
CA ALA A 114 -13.33 2.88 9.43
C ALA A 114 -13.80 2.85 10.88
N LYS A 115 -14.58 3.83 11.28
CA LYS A 115 -15.23 3.92 12.58
C LYS A 115 -16.59 4.59 12.44
N ASP A 116 -17.62 3.99 13.01
CA ASP A 116 -18.99 4.50 12.97
C ASP A 116 -19.45 4.89 11.55
N GLY A 117 -19.02 4.12 10.53
CA GLY A 117 -19.35 4.36 9.12
C GLY A 117 -18.52 5.45 8.42
N VAL A 118 -17.64 6.15 9.13
CA VAL A 118 -16.70 7.14 8.57
C VAL A 118 -15.39 6.47 8.24
N VAL A 119 -14.92 6.63 7.00
CA VAL A 119 -13.62 6.13 6.55
C VAL A 119 -12.56 7.23 6.68
N SER A 120 -11.41 6.91 7.25
CA SER A 120 -10.29 7.85 7.38
C SER A 120 -8.98 7.23 6.88
N THR A 121 -8.11 8.07 6.32
CA THR A 121 -6.75 7.71 5.91
C THR A 121 -5.80 8.85 6.29
N PRO A 122 -4.52 8.58 6.56
CA PRO A 122 -3.56 9.64 6.85
C PRO A 122 -3.57 10.73 5.78
N ALA A 123 -3.62 11.99 6.21
CA ALA A 123 -3.41 13.13 5.31
C ALA A 123 -1.98 13.10 4.77
N ASP A 124 -1.84 13.45 3.50
CA ASP A 124 -0.52 13.49 2.85
C ASP A 124 0.33 14.60 3.51
N ASN A 125 1.34 14.18 4.26
CA ASN A 125 2.32 15.05 4.91
C ASN A 125 3.73 14.87 4.34
N GLY A 126 3.84 14.15 3.21
CA GLY A 126 5.08 13.87 2.53
C GLY A 126 5.92 12.74 3.14
N THR A 127 5.50 12.07 4.21
CA THR A 127 6.28 10.97 4.83
C THR A 127 6.00 9.61 4.19
N PHE A 128 4.97 9.51 3.38
CA PHE A 128 4.57 8.28 2.68
C PHE A 128 4.15 8.57 1.24
N LEU A 129 4.09 7.51 0.44
CA LEU A 129 3.70 7.62 -0.96
C LEU A 129 2.19 7.82 -1.08
N ASN A 130 1.76 8.95 -1.68
CA ASN A 130 0.36 9.17 -2.04
C ASN A 130 -0.04 8.26 -3.23
N GLY A 131 -0.32 7.00 -2.91
CA GLY A 131 -0.48 5.91 -3.87
C GLY A 131 -1.60 6.13 -4.89
N ILE A 132 -1.38 5.69 -6.14
CA ILE A 132 -2.40 5.76 -7.21
C ILE A 132 -3.65 4.98 -6.80
N THR A 133 -3.49 3.80 -6.22
CA THR A 133 -4.61 3.00 -5.69
C THR A 133 -5.34 3.74 -4.56
N ARG A 134 -4.59 4.36 -3.63
CA ARG A 134 -5.17 5.18 -2.54
C ARG A 134 -6.05 6.30 -3.10
N ARG A 135 -5.53 7.10 -4.03
CA ARG A 135 -6.27 8.21 -4.65
C ARG A 135 -7.54 7.72 -5.37
N ARG A 136 -7.46 6.55 -6.01
CA ARG A 136 -8.62 5.96 -6.68
C ARG A 136 -9.67 5.49 -5.68
N VAL A 137 -9.27 4.77 -4.62
CA VAL A 137 -10.18 4.33 -3.54
C VAL A 137 -10.86 5.53 -2.88
N LEU A 138 -10.11 6.60 -2.59
CA LEU A 138 -10.65 7.84 -2.04
C LEU A 138 -11.76 8.43 -2.93
N ALA A 139 -11.49 8.55 -4.23
CA ALA A 139 -12.44 9.09 -5.20
C ALA A 139 -13.69 8.20 -5.35
N LEU A 140 -13.53 6.88 -5.38
CA LEU A 140 -14.62 5.93 -5.52
C LEU A 140 -15.54 5.94 -4.29
N LEU A 141 -14.97 5.90 -3.09
CA LEU A 141 -15.76 5.96 -1.84
C LEU A 141 -16.52 7.28 -1.72
N LYS A 142 -15.89 8.42 -2.04
CA LYS A 142 -16.57 9.73 -2.04
C LYS A 142 -17.71 9.77 -3.07
N ALA A 143 -17.50 9.26 -4.27
CA ALA A 143 -18.53 9.20 -5.32
C ALA A 143 -19.70 8.29 -4.93
N ASP A 144 -19.46 7.28 -4.12
CA ASP A 144 -20.44 6.33 -3.60
C ASP A 144 -21.14 6.84 -2.30
N GLY A 145 -20.89 8.10 -1.91
CA GLY A 145 -21.56 8.78 -0.78
C GLY A 145 -21.02 8.43 0.61
N VAL A 146 -19.83 7.80 0.68
CA VAL A 146 -19.17 7.52 1.98
C VAL A 146 -18.52 8.81 2.51
N ASP A 147 -18.68 9.10 3.80
CA ASP A 147 -17.89 10.15 4.47
C ASP A 147 -16.43 9.68 4.58
N VAL A 148 -15.57 10.24 3.73
CA VAL A 148 -14.15 9.88 3.68
C VAL A 148 -13.30 11.09 4.04
N ARG A 149 -12.46 10.93 5.05
CA ARG A 149 -11.63 12.00 5.62
C ARG A 149 -10.14 11.69 5.46
N GLU A 150 -9.40 12.68 4.95
CA GLU A 150 -7.94 12.71 5.00
C GLU A 150 -7.55 13.56 6.21
N ARG A 151 -6.97 12.94 7.23
CA ARG A 151 -6.60 13.62 8.48
C ARG A 151 -5.39 12.97 9.13
N SER A 152 -4.75 13.64 10.06
CA SER A 152 -3.77 12.98 10.94
C SER A 152 -4.47 11.86 11.71
N LEU A 153 -3.84 10.70 11.76
CA LEU A 153 -4.28 9.54 12.51
C LEU A 153 -3.24 9.20 13.56
N THR A 154 -3.70 8.87 14.74
CA THR A 154 -2.88 8.42 15.85
C THR A 154 -2.96 6.90 16.02
N ARG A 155 -2.09 6.34 16.84
CA ARG A 155 -2.19 4.94 17.27
C ARG A 155 -3.56 4.65 17.92
N ALA A 156 -4.06 5.56 18.76
CA ALA A 156 -5.37 5.42 19.39
C ALA A 156 -6.53 5.39 18.38
N ASP A 157 -6.43 6.11 17.25
CA ASP A 157 -7.43 6.03 16.19
C ASP A 157 -7.50 4.63 15.57
N VAL A 158 -6.34 3.99 15.33
CA VAL A 158 -6.27 2.63 14.80
C VAL A 158 -6.78 1.61 15.83
N GLU A 159 -6.40 1.78 17.10
CA GLU A 159 -6.84 0.90 18.19
C GLU A 159 -8.35 0.99 18.44
N ALA A 160 -8.98 2.15 18.18
CA ALA A 160 -10.41 2.37 18.35
C ALA A 160 -11.24 2.12 17.08
N ALA A 161 -10.62 1.84 15.93
CA ALA A 161 -11.31 1.63 14.66
C ALA A 161 -12.12 0.33 14.65
N ASP A 162 -13.27 0.33 13.98
CA ASP A 162 -14.08 -0.88 13.76
C ASP A 162 -13.45 -1.75 12.67
N GLU A 163 -12.85 -1.11 11.65
CA GLU A 163 -12.19 -1.79 10.55
C GLU A 163 -10.84 -1.12 10.25
N VAL A 164 -9.86 -1.92 9.86
CA VAL A 164 -8.59 -1.47 9.30
C VAL A 164 -8.38 -2.18 7.97
N PHE A 165 -7.95 -1.45 6.94
CA PHE A 165 -7.67 -2.03 5.64
C PHE A 165 -6.54 -1.29 4.91
N SER A 166 -5.99 -1.91 3.90
CA SER A 166 -4.91 -1.36 3.09
C SER A 166 -5.35 -1.05 1.67
N SER A 167 -4.61 -0.16 1.00
CA SER A 167 -4.68 -0.04 -0.45
C SER A 167 -3.29 -0.01 -1.08
N GLY A 168 -3.13 -0.76 -2.18
CA GLY A 168 -1.85 -0.85 -2.88
C GLY A 168 -1.96 -1.59 -4.21
N ASN A 169 -0.89 -1.57 -5.00
CA ASN A 169 -0.95 -2.17 -6.33
C ASN A 169 -1.16 -3.68 -6.30
N TYR A 170 -0.53 -4.41 -5.37
CA TYR A 170 -0.59 -5.86 -5.32
C TYR A 170 -1.97 -6.37 -4.92
N GLY A 171 -2.43 -6.04 -3.73
CA GLY A 171 -3.70 -6.53 -3.19
C GLY A 171 -4.92 -5.66 -3.52
N LYS A 172 -4.73 -4.56 -4.21
CA LYS A 172 -5.75 -3.53 -4.46
C LYS A 172 -6.31 -2.96 -3.16
N VAL A 173 -7.32 -3.58 -2.57
CA VAL A 173 -7.83 -3.29 -1.22
C VAL A 173 -7.86 -4.61 -0.44
N VAL A 174 -7.18 -4.67 0.69
CA VAL A 174 -7.13 -5.86 1.55
C VAL A 174 -7.43 -5.47 2.99
N HIS A 175 -8.35 -6.18 3.64
CA HIS A 175 -8.66 -5.94 5.04
C HIS A 175 -7.56 -6.46 5.96
N VAL A 176 -7.48 -5.88 7.16
CA VAL A 176 -6.63 -6.35 8.25
C VAL A 176 -7.50 -7.19 9.18
N ASN A 177 -7.09 -8.41 9.45
CA ASN A 177 -7.82 -9.34 10.31
C ASN A 177 -7.36 -9.28 11.78
N ARG A 178 -6.19 -8.68 12.06
CA ARG A 178 -5.66 -8.50 13.42
C ARG A 178 -4.71 -7.29 13.48
N VAL A 179 -4.88 -6.43 14.47
CA VAL A 179 -3.91 -5.39 14.83
C VAL A 179 -3.49 -5.61 16.27
N GLU A 180 -2.19 -5.82 16.51
CA GLU A 180 -1.66 -6.27 17.80
C GLU A 180 -2.45 -7.48 18.32
N ASP A 181 -2.97 -7.43 19.53
CA ASP A 181 -3.78 -8.52 20.11
C ASP A 181 -5.27 -8.47 19.73
N ARG A 182 -5.70 -7.46 18.96
CA ARG A 182 -7.10 -7.26 18.62
C ARG A 182 -7.45 -7.88 17.27
N ALA A 183 -8.33 -8.90 17.27
CA ALA A 183 -8.94 -9.43 16.06
C ALA A 183 -9.92 -8.41 15.45
N LEU A 184 -9.98 -8.37 14.12
CA LEU A 184 -10.84 -7.50 13.33
C LEU A 184 -11.62 -8.33 12.30
N GLU A 185 -12.88 -7.99 12.12
CA GLU A 185 -13.70 -8.58 11.08
C GLU A 185 -13.46 -7.91 9.72
N TYR A 186 -13.71 -8.66 8.64
CA TYR A 186 -13.81 -8.07 7.31
C TYR A 186 -15.11 -7.28 7.23
N GLY A 187 -15.06 -6.01 7.57
CA GLY A 187 -16.23 -5.17 7.75
C GLY A 187 -16.79 -4.59 6.46
N PRO A 188 -17.93 -3.86 6.57
CA PRO A 188 -18.68 -3.36 5.41
C PRO A 188 -17.92 -2.29 4.60
N MET A 189 -17.13 -1.43 5.24
CA MET A 189 -16.42 -0.35 4.53
C MET A 189 -15.25 -0.90 3.73
N ALA A 190 -14.48 -1.83 4.29
CA ALA A 190 -13.40 -2.51 3.57
C ALA A 190 -13.94 -3.33 2.39
N ARG A 191 -15.07 -4.06 2.57
CA ARG A 191 -15.74 -4.78 1.47
C ARG A 191 -16.22 -3.83 0.38
N ARG A 192 -16.83 -2.71 0.77
CA ARG A 192 -17.32 -1.68 -0.16
C ARG A 192 -16.18 -1.07 -0.97
N ALA A 193 -15.09 -0.69 -0.31
CA ALA A 193 -13.90 -0.17 -0.96
C ALA A 193 -13.28 -1.18 -1.95
N HIS A 194 -13.18 -2.45 -1.55
CA HIS A 194 -12.70 -3.53 -2.42
C HIS A 194 -13.59 -3.68 -3.66
N LYS A 195 -14.90 -3.83 -3.45
CA LYS A 195 -15.85 -4.00 -4.56
C LYS A 195 -15.81 -2.82 -5.54
N LEU A 196 -15.88 -1.59 -5.07
CA LEU A 196 -15.83 -0.39 -5.91
C LEU A 196 -14.54 -0.32 -6.73
N TYR A 197 -13.40 -0.70 -6.12
CA TYR A 197 -12.14 -0.70 -6.84
C TYR A 197 -12.09 -1.79 -7.91
N MET A 198 -12.58 -2.99 -7.62
CA MET A 198 -12.58 -4.11 -8.58
C MET A 198 -13.54 -3.84 -9.75
N ASP A 199 -14.75 -3.34 -9.49
CA ASP A 199 -15.72 -2.93 -10.52
C ASP A 199 -15.11 -1.85 -11.45
N TYR A 200 -14.40 -0.87 -10.87
CA TYR A 200 -13.66 0.13 -11.64
C TYR A 200 -12.57 -0.50 -12.51
N ALA A 201 -11.75 -1.38 -11.96
CA ALA A 201 -10.65 -2.03 -12.67
C ALA A 201 -11.17 -2.87 -13.86
N GLU A 202 -12.26 -3.62 -13.67
CA GLU A 202 -12.89 -4.40 -14.73
C GLU A 202 -13.51 -3.52 -15.83
N SER A 203 -14.14 -2.41 -15.44
CA SER A 203 -14.77 -1.50 -16.40
C SER A 203 -13.75 -0.80 -17.31
N THR A 204 -12.55 -0.54 -16.78
CA THR A 204 -11.47 0.13 -17.51
C THR A 204 -10.61 -0.83 -18.33
N GLY A 205 -10.54 -2.10 -17.97
CA GLY A 205 -9.78 -3.14 -18.68
C GLY A 205 -10.46 -3.67 -19.96
N LYS A 206 -11.72 -3.29 -20.19
CA LYS A 206 -12.51 -3.75 -21.38
C LYS A 206 -12.53 -2.75 -22.54
N LYS A 207 -11.74 -1.68 -22.48
CA LYS A 207 -11.64 -0.66 -23.53
C LYS A 207 -10.44 -0.86 -24.45
#